data_f9391f805e533c1b8c82ec8c04c7d168
#
_entry.id   f9391f805e533c1b8c82ec8c04c7d168
#
_cell.length_a   1.000
_cell.length_b   1.000
_cell.length_c   1.000
_cell.angle_alpha   90.00
_cell.angle_beta   90.00
_cell.angle_gamma   90.00
#
_symmetry.space_group_name_H-M   'P 1'
#
loop_
_entity.id
_entity.type
_entity.pdbx_description
1 polymer ?
#
loop_
_entity_poly.entity_id
_entity_poly.type
_entity_poly.pdbx_seq_one_letter_code
_entity_poly.pdbx_strand_id
1 'polypeptide(L)'
;MLELQIKDLCVAFNGKEILHNITFDIENGAFIGIVGPSGAGKSTLLKQINRLDPSKTGGSILWRGKDVDDYDVHELRRNLAYVFQKAVMFDGTTEENIKLSLKYGNEFKPEEIEALYQTVLEEASISQDILDTPAQDLSGGQQQRVGIARVLLMGSPVLLLDEPTASLDVETSNKFCQTLKQLKGGPAAKDGKKRTFLMITHRLEEAKFLADKILMIESGHVVEYTDC
;
A
#
# COMPACT_ATOMS: atom_id res chain seq x y z
N MET A 1 14.21 -12.62 -5.55
CA MET A 1 13.30 -12.52 -6.73
C MET A 1 12.73 -11.13 -6.75
N LEU A 2 12.76 -10.45 -7.91
CA LEU A 2 12.21 -9.10 -8.04
C LEU A 2 10.68 -9.15 -8.02
N GLU A 3 10.06 -8.27 -7.23
CA GLU A 3 8.61 -8.10 -7.15
C GLU A 3 8.16 -7.00 -8.11
N LEU A 4 8.84 -5.84 -8.08
CA LEU A 4 8.57 -4.73 -8.97
C LEU A 4 9.89 -4.25 -9.61
N GLN A 5 9.80 -3.83 -10.87
CA GLN A 5 10.87 -3.15 -11.60
C GLN A 5 10.28 -1.92 -12.27
N ILE A 6 10.83 -0.77 -11.97
CA ILE A 6 10.48 0.50 -12.60
C ILE A 6 11.66 0.89 -13.51
N LYS A 7 11.39 1.14 -14.79
CA LYS A 7 12.42 1.39 -15.82
C LYS A 7 12.08 2.65 -16.59
N ASP A 8 12.92 3.66 -16.44
CA ASP A 8 12.86 4.94 -17.17
C ASP A 8 11.47 5.59 -17.16
N LEU A 9 10.74 5.43 -16.04
CA LEU A 9 9.38 5.90 -15.92
C LEU A 9 9.33 7.42 -16.01
N CYS A 10 8.58 7.92 -16.99
CA CYS A 10 8.25 9.33 -17.17
C CYS A 10 6.74 9.54 -17.06
N VAL A 11 6.34 10.61 -16.38
CA VAL A 11 4.93 10.96 -16.18
C VAL A 11 4.74 12.45 -16.37
N ALA A 12 3.74 12.85 -17.18
CA ALA A 12 3.40 14.25 -17.37
C ALA A 12 1.89 14.51 -17.30
N PHE A 13 1.51 15.66 -16.73
CA PHE A 13 0.15 16.17 -16.71
C PHE A 13 0.07 17.52 -17.39
N ASN A 14 -0.83 17.66 -18.35
CA ASN A 14 -1.03 18.90 -19.09
C ASN A 14 0.28 19.51 -19.65
N GLY A 15 1.18 18.66 -20.15
CA GLY A 15 2.46 19.07 -20.68
C GLY A 15 3.54 19.40 -19.64
N LYS A 16 3.24 19.30 -18.34
CA LYS A 16 4.22 19.45 -17.27
C LYS A 16 4.70 18.07 -16.82
N GLU A 17 5.98 17.81 -16.93
CA GLU A 17 6.59 16.60 -16.40
C GLU A 17 6.59 16.61 -14.87
N ILE A 18 6.25 15.46 -14.30
CA ILE A 18 6.15 15.22 -12.85
C ILE A 18 7.18 14.20 -12.38
N LEU A 19 7.43 13.16 -13.19
CA LEU A 19 8.46 12.15 -12.95
C LEU A 19 9.36 12.05 -14.16
N HIS A 20 10.67 11.96 -13.91
CA HIS A 20 11.72 11.99 -14.92
C HIS A 20 12.62 10.77 -14.80
N ASN A 21 12.53 9.82 -15.74
CA ASN A 21 13.41 8.65 -15.85
C ASN A 21 13.60 7.89 -14.52
N ILE A 22 12.51 7.64 -13.79
CA ILE A 22 12.55 6.91 -12.52
C ILE A 22 12.92 5.46 -12.80
N THR A 23 14.02 4.99 -12.20
CA THR A 23 14.49 3.61 -12.34
C THR A 23 14.94 3.05 -10.99
N PHE A 24 14.32 1.95 -10.55
CA PHE A 24 14.71 1.17 -9.38
C PHE A 24 14.00 -0.18 -9.36
N ASP A 25 14.55 -1.12 -8.59
CA ASP A 25 14.02 -2.47 -8.41
C ASP A 25 13.63 -2.72 -6.96
N ILE A 26 12.58 -3.53 -6.75
CA ILE A 26 12.07 -3.93 -5.45
C ILE A 26 12.03 -5.45 -5.36
N GLU A 27 12.64 -5.99 -4.31
CA GLU A 27 12.63 -7.41 -4.03
C GLU A 27 11.32 -7.86 -3.36
N ASN A 28 10.94 -9.11 -3.57
CA ASN A 28 9.78 -9.69 -2.89
C ASN A 28 9.97 -9.68 -1.36
N GLY A 29 8.96 -9.17 -0.67
CA GLY A 29 8.95 -9.05 0.78
C GLY A 29 9.70 -7.84 1.33
N ALA A 30 10.24 -6.97 0.47
CA ALA A 30 10.88 -5.73 0.90
C ALA A 30 9.85 -4.69 1.36
N PHE A 31 10.25 -3.85 2.31
CA PHE A 31 9.55 -2.63 2.71
C PHE A 31 10.35 -1.42 2.23
N ILE A 32 9.77 -0.64 1.31
CA ILE A 32 10.39 0.57 0.76
C ILE A 32 9.72 1.80 1.37
N GLY A 33 10.50 2.63 2.06
CA GLY A 33 10.09 3.97 2.48
C GLY A 33 10.33 4.97 1.35
N ILE A 34 9.31 5.73 0.96
CA ILE A 34 9.41 6.77 -0.08
C ILE A 34 9.31 8.12 0.61
N VAL A 35 10.38 8.90 0.54
CA VAL A 35 10.49 10.22 1.20
C VAL A 35 10.80 11.31 0.18
N GLY A 36 10.63 12.57 0.58
CA GLY A 36 10.92 13.74 -0.23
C GLY A 36 9.91 14.87 -0.03
N PRO A 37 10.17 16.06 -0.58
CA PRO A 37 9.30 17.22 -0.43
C PRO A 37 7.87 16.99 -0.93
N SER A 38 6.93 17.82 -0.45
CA SER A 38 5.57 17.85 -1.02
C SER A 38 5.63 18.25 -2.50
N GLY A 39 4.83 17.59 -3.32
CA GLY A 39 4.82 17.83 -4.77
C GLY A 39 5.98 17.20 -5.56
N ALA A 40 6.87 16.41 -4.93
CA ALA A 40 7.99 15.75 -5.61
C ALA A 40 7.59 14.61 -6.56
N GLY A 41 6.29 14.23 -6.63
CA GLY A 41 5.80 13.14 -7.49
C GLY A 41 5.61 11.80 -6.80
N LYS A 42 5.78 11.69 -5.47
CA LYS A 42 5.69 10.43 -4.72
C LYS A 42 4.35 9.68 -4.91
N SER A 43 3.22 10.36 -4.65
CA SER A 43 1.89 9.76 -4.85
C SER A 43 1.61 9.45 -6.32
N THR A 44 2.16 10.25 -7.24
CA THR A 44 2.10 9.97 -8.68
C THR A 44 2.79 8.65 -9.00
N LEU A 45 4.00 8.41 -8.44
CA LEU A 45 4.70 7.14 -8.61
C LEU A 45 3.85 5.94 -8.14
N LEU A 46 3.30 5.98 -6.92
CA LEU A 46 2.45 4.88 -6.41
C LEU A 46 1.23 4.66 -7.30
N LYS A 47 0.58 5.73 -7.79
CA LYS A 47 -0.60 5.63 -8.66
C LYS A 47 -0.27 5.04 -10.03
N GLN A 48 0.96 5.24 -10.56
CA GLN A 48 1.39 4.57 -11.79
C GLN A 48 1.52 3.06 -11.59
N ILE A 49 2.06 2.62 -10.45
CA ILE A 49 2.31 1.18 -10.18
C ILE A 49 1.04 0.35 -10.29
N ASN A 50 -0.11 0.84 -9.83
CA ASN A 50 -1.39 0.12 -9.93
C ASN A 50 -2.36 0.71 -10.95
N ARG A 51 -1.87 1.56 -11.86
CA ARG A 51 -2.65 2.18 -12.93
C ARG A 51 -3.89 2.94 -12.44
N LEU A 52 -3.81 3.59 -11.27
CA LEU A 52 -4.85 4.54 -10.82
C LEU A 52 -4.83 5.82 -11.64
N ASP A 53 -3.72 6.12 -12.27
CA ASP A 53 -3.50 7.30 -13.06
C ASP A 53 -2.93 6.91 -14.44
N PRO A 54 -3.58 7.29 -15.55
CA PRO A 54 -3.14 6.92 -16.91
C PRO A 54 -2.11 7.88 -17.52
N SER A 55 -1.46 8.74 -16.73
CA SER A 55 -0.59 9.82 -17.19
C SER A 55 0.87 9.43 -17.53
N LYS A 56 1.17 8.12 -17.56
CA LYS A 56 2.48 7.61 -17.99
C LYS A 56 2.78 8.05 -19.44
N THR A 57 3.94 8.69 -19.63
CA THR A 57 4.39 9.17 -20.94
C THR A 57 5.61 8.42 -21.49
N GLY A 58 6.29 7.63 -20.66
CA GLY A 58 7.43 6.81 -21.07
C GLY A 58 7.82 5.79 -20.01
N GLY A 59 8.71 4.88 -20.38
CA GLY A 59 9.20 3.81 -19.52
C GLY A 59 8.21 2.67 -19.31
N SER A 60 8.57 1.74 -18.41
CA SER A 60 7.75 0.58 -18.08
C SER A 60 7.77 0.30 -16.58
N ILE A 61 6.71 -0.37 -16.10
CA ILE A 61 6.61 -0.89 -14.75
C ILE A 61 6.29 -2.38 -14.87
N LEU A 62 7.19 -3.22 -14.36
CA LEU A 62 7.00 -4.67 -14.39
C LEU A 62 6.65 -5.17 -13.00
N TRP A 63 5.56 -5.90 -12.87
CA TRP A 63 5.24 -6.70 -11.70
C TRP A 63 5.53 -8.16 -11.98
N ARG A 64 6.48 -8.73 -11.23
CA ARG A 64 6.93 -10.13 -11.42
C ARG A 64 7.33 -10.45 -12.86
N GLY A 65 7.96 -9.47 -13.54
CA GLY A 65 8.48 -9.61 -14.89
C GLY A 65 7.49 -9.37 -16.03
N LYS A 66 6.20 -9.13 -15.75
CA LYS A 66 5.18 -8.76 -16.74
C LYS A 66 4.81 -7.30 -16.58
N ASP A 67 4.68 -6.56 -17.70
CA ASP A 67 4.30 -5.13 -17.66
C ASP A 67 2.91 -4.97 -17.04
N VAL A 68 2.76 -3.97 -16.15
CA VAL A 68 1.47 -3.68 -15.50
C VAL A 68 0.39 -3.29 -16.51
N ASP A 69 0.76 -2.79 -17.68
CA ASP A 69 -0.18 -2.42 -18.74
C ASP A 69 -0.81 -3.65 -19.41
N ASP A 70 -0.16 -4.82 -19.33
CA ASP A 70 -0.64 -6.10 -19.90
C ASP A 70 -1.60 -6.86 -18.96
N TYR A 71 -1.84 -6.36 -17.74
CA TYR A 71 -2.79 -6.95 -16.82
C TYR A 71 -4.20 -6.40 -17.01
N ASP A 72 -5.21 -7.22 -16.72
CA ASP A 72 -6.53 -6.69 -16.40
C ASP A 72 -6.42 -5.72 -15.21
N VAL A 73 -7.05 -4.56 -15.30
CA VAL A 73 -6.89 -3.51 -14.31
C VAL A 73 -7.45 -3.90 -12.93
N HIS A 74 -8.50 -4.72 -12.89
CA HIS A 74 -9.07 -5.19 -11.63
C HIS A 74 -8.18 -6.25 -11.00
N GLU A 75 -7.63 -7.17 -11.80
CA GLU A 75 -6.65 -8.14 -11.36
C GLU A 75 -5.41 -7.43 -10.79
N LEU A 76 -4.87 -6.45 -11.51
CA LEU A 76 -3.72 -5.68 -11.07
C LEU A 76 -3.98 -5.02 -9.71
N ARG A 77 -5.11 -4.31 -9.56
CA ARG A 77 -5.45 -3.56 -8.34
C ARG A 77 -5.78 -4.45 -7.15
N ARG A 78 -6.24 -5.69 -7.39
CA ARG A 78 -6.37 -6.69 -6.33
C ARG A 78 -5.01 -7.13 -5.77
N ASN A 79 -4.01 -7.17 -6.61
CA ASN A 79 -2.68 -7.64 -6.23
C ASN A 79 -1.75 -6.51 -5.77
N LEU A 80 -1.86 -5.33 -6.37
CA LEU A 80 -1.12 -4.12 -5.99
C LEU A 80 -2.11 -3.13 -5.36
N ALA A 81 -2.47 -3.39 -4.10
CA ALA A 81 -3.52 -2.64 -3.43
C ALA A 81 -3.05 -1.26 -2.96
N TYR A 82 -3.84 -0.25 -3.24
CA TYR A 82 -3.56 1.13 -2.83
C TYR A 82 -4.35 1.51 -1.57
N VAL A 83 -3.64 2.01 -0.56
CA VAL A 83 -4.21 2.56 0.67
C VAL A 83 -4.03 4.07 0.64
N PHE A 84 -5.16 4.77 0.62
CA PHE A 84 -5.18 6.23 0.55
C PHE A 84 -4.78 6.87 1.89
N GLN A 85 -4.26 8.08 1.81
CA GLN A 85 -3.91 8.91 2.96
C GLN A 85 -5.07 9.05 3.96
N LYS A 86 -6.29 9.22 3.46
CA LYS A 86 -7.51 9.17 4.24
C LYS A 86 -8.29 7.90 3.87
N ALA A 87 -8.48 7.03 4.84
CA ALA A 87 -9.26 5.82 4.62
C ALA A 87 -10.72 6.17 4.28
N VAL A 88 -11.22 5.58 3.19
CA VAL A 88 -12.61 5.75 2.77
C VAL A 88 -13.48 4.74 3.51
N MET A 89 -14.47 5.23 4.26
CA MET A 89 -15.50 4.40 4.89
C MET A 89 -16.79 4.47 4.08
N PHE A 90 -17.38 3.29 3.89
CA PHE A 90 -18.70 3.15 3.26
C PHE A 90 -19.78 3.06 4.33
N ASP A 91 -21.01 3.32 3.97
CA ASP A 91 -22.16 3.16 4.86
C ASP A 91 -22.24 1.72 5.37
N GLY A 92 -22.52 1.54 6.66
CA GLY A 92 -22.58 0.27 7.33
C GLY A 92 -21.58 0.13 8.48
N THR A 93 -21.52 -1.07 9.04
CA THR A 93 -20.68 -1.39 10.20
C THR A 93 -19.19 -1.50 9.82
N THR A 94 -18.35 -1.51 10.82
CA THR A 94 -16.90 -1.78 10.67
C THR A 94 -16.67 -3.14 10.02
N GLU A 95 -17.40 -4.19 10.46
CA GLU A 95 -17.31 -5.52 9.90
C GLU A 95 -17.68 -5.56 8.42
N GLU A 96 -18.81 -4.95 8.04
CA GLU A 96 -19.26 -4.85 6.65
C GLU A 96 -18.23 -4.14 5.79
N ASN A 97 -17.62 -3.08 6.32
CA ASN A 97 -16.55 -2.36 5.64
C ASN A 97 -15.31 -3.21 5.40
N ILE A 98 -14.90 -4.05 6.34
CA ILE A 98 -13.77 -4.97 6.17
C ILE A 98 -14.12 -6.05 5.13
N LYS A 99 -15.27 -6.70 5.30
CA LYS A 99 -15.74 -7.80 4.45
C LYS A 99 -16.08 -7.36 3.02
N LEU A 100 -16.25 -6.05 2.77
CA LEU A 100 -16.49 -5.53 1.42
C LEU A 100 -15.39 -5.97 0.43
N SER A 101 -14.15 -6.11 0.91
CA SER A 101 -13.03 -6.55 0.10
C SER A 101 -13.18 -7.96 -0.47
N LEU A 102 -13.96 -8.83 0.17
CA LEU A 102 -14.22 -10.19 -0.31
C LEU A 102 -15.00 -10.22 -1.64
N LYS A 103 -15.80 -9.16 -1.93
CA LYS A 103 -16.53 -9.02 -3.19
C LYS A 103 -15.61 -8.77 -4.38
N TYR A 104 -14.44 -8.20 -4.12
CA TYR A 104 -13.51 -7.73 -5.15
C TYR A 104 -12.13 -8.36 -5.04
N GLY A 105 -11.89 -9.13 -3.97
CA GLY A 105 -10.61 -9.75 -3.66
C GLY A 105 -10.30 -11.00 -4.47
N ASN A 106 -9.23 -11.67 -4.09
CA ASN A 106 -8.90 -12.99 -4.59
C ASN A 106 -9.94 -14.01 -4.11
N GLU A 107 -10.19 -15.04 -4.93
CA GLU A 107 -11.10 -16.11 -4.56
C GLU A 107 -10.49 -16.93 -3.41
N PHE A 108 -11.23 -17.00 -2.31
CA PHE A 108 -10.96 -17.89 -1.18
C PHE A 108 -12.09 -18.90 -1.08
N LYS A 109 -11.77 -20.07 -0.59
CA LYS A 109 -12.80 -21.04 -0.26
C LYS A 109 -13.62 -20.55 0.96
N PRO A 110 -14.93 -20.78 1.00
CA PRO A 110 -15.76 -20.31 2.11
C PRO A 110 -15.24 -20.71 3.50
N GLU A 111 -14.69 -21.93 3.63
CA GLU A 111 -14.11 -22.45 4.85
C GLU A 111 -12.81 -21.73 5.29
N GLU A 112 -12.12 -21.08 4.36
CA GLU A 112 -10.88 -20.34 4.63
C GLU A 112 -11.16 -18.89 5.05
N ILE A 113 -12.32 -18.33 4.65
CA ILE A 113 -12.64 -16.90 4.84
C ILE A 113 -12.69 -16.53 6.31
N GLU A 114 -13.37 -17.33 7.14
CA GLU A 114 -13.53 -17.00 8.56
C GLU A 114 -12.18 -17.03 9.30
N ALA A 115 -11.35 -18.04 9.05
CA ALA A 115 -10.02 -18.12 9.63
C ALA A 115 -9.13 -16.96 9.18
N LEU A 116 -9.19 -16.61 7.89
CA LEU A 116 -8.48 -15.46 7.34
C LEU A 116 -8.97 -14.14 7.96
N TYR A 117 -10.29 -13.98 8.11
CA TYR A 117 -10.88 -12.79 8.71
C TYR A 117 -10.41 -12.58 10.15
N GLN A 118 -10.42 -13.62 10.99
CA GLN A 118 -9.92 -13.53 12.36
C GLN A 118 -8.43 -13.18 12.38
N THR A 119 -7.62 -13.80 11.52
CA THR A 119 -6.20 -13.46 11.37
C THR A 119 -6.00 -11.99 10.99
N VAL A 120 -6.80 -11.48 10.05
CA VAL A 120 -6.74 -10.09 9.59
C VAL A 120 -7.12 -9.11 10.70
N LEU A 121 -8.12 -9.41 11.54
CA LEU A 121 -8.47 -8.56 12.69
C LEU A 121 -7.30 -8.44 13.66
N GLU A 122 -6.64 -9.55 13.96
CA GLU A 122 -5.46 -9.58 14.84
C GLU A 122 -4.30 -8.80 14.20
N GLU A 123 -3.96 -9.10 12.94
CA GLU A 123 -2.88 -8.44 12.18
C GLU A 123 -3.09 -6.92 12.07
N ALA A 124 -4.32 -6.47 11.83
CA ALA A 124 -4.66 -5.05 11.73
C ALA A 124 -4.91 -4.39 13.09
N SER A 125 -4.79 -5.13 14.20
CA SER A 125 -5.09 -4.68 15.56
C SER A 125 -6.49 -4.07 15.69
N ILE A 126 -7.50 -4.76 15.15
CA ILE A 126 -8.91 -4.38 15.24
C ILE A 126 -9.58 -5.17 16.35
N SER A 127 -10.14 -4.46 17.32
CA SER A 127 -10.84 -5.05 18.45
C SER A 127 -12.25 -5.49 18.08
N GLN A 128 -12.73 -6.59 18.66
CA GLN A 128 -14.04 -7.16 18.40
C GLN A 128 -15.20 -6.21 18.77
N ASP A 129 -15.01 -5.39 19.81
CA ASP A 129 -16.03 -4.45 20.33
C ASP A 129 -16.41 -3.32 19.38
N ILE A 130 -15.59 -3.04 18.37
CA ILE A 130 -15.89 -2.01 17.37
C ILE A 130 -16.51 -2.56 16.08
N LEU A 131 -16.66 -3.87 15.93
CA LEU A 131 -17.13 -4.47 14.67
C LEU A 131 -18.54 -4.03 14.28
N ASP A 132 -19.43 -3.87 15.27
CA ASP A 132 -20.81 -3.40 15.07
C ASP A 132 -20.95 -1.88 15.01
N THR A 133 -19.85 -1.13 15.29
CA THR A 133 -19.85 0.33 15.23
C THR A 133 -19.95 0.79 13.77
N PRO A 134 -20.79 1.82 13.47
CA PRO A 134 -20.78 2.44 12.14
C PRO A 134 -19.35 2.89 11.76
N ALA A 135 -18.89 2.48 10.61
CA ALA A 135 -17.49 2.70 10.23
C ALA A 135 -17.12 4.20 10.11
N GLN A 136 -18.11 5.05 9.90
CA GLN A 136 -17.93 6.51 9.84
C GLN A 136 -17.67 7.14 11.23
N ASP A 137 -18.12 6.48 12.32
CA ASP A 137 -17.97 6.95 13.70
C ASP A 137 -16.61 6.57 14.31
N LEU A 138 -15.81 5.77 13.60
CA LEU A 138 -14.49 5.37 14.03
C LEU A 138 -13.50 6.55 14.05
N SER A 139 -12.55 6.53 15.00
CA SER A 139 -11.41 7.45 14.98
C SER A 139 -10.58 7.29 13.71
N GLY A 140 -9.83 8.33 13.32
CA GLY A 140 -8.98 8.29 12.12
C GLY A 140 -8.01 7.10 12.11
N GLY A 141 -7.42 6.76 13.26
CA GLY A 141 -6.53 5.59 13.39
C GLY A 141 -7.27 4.27 13.22
N GLN A 142 -8.49 4.15 13.75
CA GLN A 142 -9.32 2.96 13.54
C GLN A 142 -9.73 2.83 12.06
N GLN A 143 -10.13 3.93 11.42
CA GLN A 143 -10.45 3.95 9.97
C GLN A 143 -9.24 3.51 9.13
N GLN A 144 -8.02 3.95 9.45
CA GLN A 144 -6.81 3.50 8.77
C GLN A 144 -6.57 2.00 8.94
N ARG A 145 -6.79 1.45 10.14
CA ARG A 145 -6.69 0.01 10.37
C ARG A 145 -7.73 -0.78 9.58
N VAL A 146 -8.96 -0.28 9.47
CA VAL A 146 -9.99 -0.86 8.60
C VAL A 146 -9.54 -0.84 7.13
N GLY A 147 -8.91 0.25 6.68
CA GLY A 147 -8.32 0.32 5.34
C GLY A 147 -7.25 -0.77 5.09
N ILE A 148 -6.36 -0.98 6.07
CA ILE A 148 -5.36 -2.07 6.00
C ILE A 148 -6.04 -3.44 6.04
N ALA A 149 -7.00 -3.66 6.95
CA ALA A 149 -7.73 -4.93 7.04
C ALA A 149 -8.38 -5.32 5.71
N ARG A 150 -8.95 -4.36 4.98
CA ARG A 150 -9.51 -4.59 3.63
C ARG A 150 -8.48 -5.17 2.67
N VAL A 151 -7.29 -4.57 2.58
CA VAL A 151 -6.26 -5.04 1.63
C VAL A 151 -5.62 -6.35 2.06
N LEU A 152 -5.56 -6.62 3.36
CA LEU A 152 -5.11 -7.90 3.90
C LEU A 152 -6.12 -9.01 3.59
N LEU A 153 -7.42 -8.76 3.83
CA LEU A 153 -8.49 -9.71 3.55
C LEU A 153 -8.67 -9.94 2.04
N MET A 154 -8.32 -8.95 1.21
CA MET A 154 -8.24 -9.11 -0.25
C MET A 154 -7.10 -10.05 -0.67
N GLY A 155 -6.11 -10.31 0.20
CA GLY A 155 -4.96 -11.17 -0.07
C GLY A 155 -3.93 -10.52 -0.99
N SER A 156 -3.79 -9.20 -0.96
CA SER A 156 -2.88 -8.46 -1.83
C SER A 156 -1.42 -8.71 -1.46
N PRO A 157 -0.56 -9.13 -2.40
CA PRO A 157 0.87 -9.33 -2.14
C PRO A 157 1.68 -8.03 -2.08
N VAL A 158 1.19 -6.94 -2.68
CA VAL A 158 1.86 -5.62 -2.66
C VAL A 158 0.92 -4.57 -2.08
N LEU A 159 1.38 -3.84 -1.07
CA LEU A 159 0.66 -2.74 -0.44
C LEU A 159 1.33 -1.41 -0.76
N LEU A 160 0.58 -0.52 -1.39
CA LEU A 160 1.00 0.83 -1.77
C LEU A 160 0.33 1.81 -0.79
N LEU A 161 1.09 2.32 0.18
CA LEU A 161 0.60 3.13 1.29
C LEU A 161 0.94 4.60 1.04
N ASP A 162 -0.06 5.42 0.77
CA ASP A 162 0.11 6.86 0.51
C ASP A 162 -0.14 7.66 1.79
N GLU A 163 0.93 8.01 2.51
CA GLU A 163 0.92 8.80 3.75
C GLU A 163 -0.09 8.31 4.81
N PRO A 164 -0.13 7.01 5.16
CA PRO A 164 -1.19 6.44 5.97
C PRO A 164 -1.24 6.97 7.41
N THR A 165 -0.19 7.65 7.86
CA THR A 165 -0.05 8.21 9.21
C THR A 165 -0.20 9.72 9.27
N ALA A 166 -0.39 10.42 8.14
CA ALA A 166 -0.34 11.88 8.08
C ALA A 166 -1.41 12.58 8.93
N SER A 167 -2.59 11.97 9.08
CA SER A 167 -3.70 12.52 9.86
C SER A 167 -3.78 11.98 11.30
N LEU A 168 -2.79 11.16 11.72
CA LEU A 168 -2.77 10.53 13.04
C LEU A 168 -1.90 11.31 14.02
N ASP A 169 -2.31 11.33 15.28
CA ASP A 169 -1.43 11.77 16.37
C ASP A 169 -0.22 10.82 16.53
N VAL A 170 0.79 11.25 17.27
CA VAL A 170 2.06 10.54 17.40
C VAL A 170 1.88 9.14 17.99
N GLU A 171 1.03 8.98 19.01
CA GLU A 171 0.83 7.70 19.68
C GLU A 171 0.14 6.70 18.74
N THR A 172 -0.93 7.15 18.06
CA THR A 172 -1.69 6.35 17.09
C THR A 172 -0.81 5.98 15.89
N SER A 173 0.01 6.93 15.40
CA SER A 173 0.98 6.67 14.32
C SER A 173 1.99 5.60 14.71
N ASN A 174 2.56 5.66 15.92
CA ASN A 174 3.51 4.66 16.41
C ASN A 174 2.87 3.27 16.49
N LYS A 175 1.64 3.17 17.01
CA LYS A 175 0.89 1.89 17.05
C LYS A 175 0.65 1.34 15.64
N PHE A 176 0.30 2.21 14.69
CA PHE A 176 0.10 1.83 13.30
C PHE A 176 1.40 1.33 12.64
N CYS A 177 2.52 2.03 12.87
CA CYS A 177 3.84 1.59 12.38
C CYS A 177 4.27 0.24 12.98
N GLN A 178 3.97 -0.01 14.27
CA GLN A 178 4.22 -1.33 14.87
C GLN A 178 3.40 -2.43 14.20
N THR A 179 2.12 -2.18 13.89
CA THR A 179 1.27 -3.09 13.10
C THR A 179 1.90 -3.39 11.75
N LEU A 180 2.34 -2.37 10.99
CA LEU A 180 3.00 -2.56 9.70
C LEU A 180 4.31 -3.38 9.81
N LYS A 181 5.07 -3.18 10.88
CA LYS A 181 6.30 -3.94 11.13
C LYS A 181 6.02 -5.41 11.41
N GLN A 182 4.96 -5.72 12.15
CA GLN A 182 4.50 -7.09 12.37
C GLN A 182 4.04 -7.74 11.06
N LEU A 183 3.27 -7.02 10.25
CA LEU A 183 2.82 -7.47 8.93
C LEU A 183 3.96 -7.79 7.97
N LYS A 184 5.06 -7.02 8.00
CA LYS A 184 6.27 -7.27 7.22
C LYS A 184 6.93 -8.61 7.60
N GLY A 185 6.97 -8.95 8.88
CA GLY A 185 7.53 -10.20 9.40
C GLY A 185 6.54 -11.36 9.44
N GLY A 186 5.26 -11.09 9.21
CA GLY A 186 4.14 -12.01 9.36
C GLY A 186 3.96 -12.99 8.20
N PRO A 187 2.83 -13.71 8.20
CA PRO A 187 2.54 -14.72 7.18
C PRO A 187 2.52 -14.13 5.77
N ALA A 188 2.84 -14.97 4.82
CA ALA A 188 2.93 -14.60 3.42
C ALA A 188 1.56 -14.20 2.85
N ALA A 189 1.57 -13.48 1.73
CA ALA A 189 0.41 -13.29 0.89
C ALA A 189 -0.17 -14.65 0.42
N LYS A 190 -1.38 -14.65 -0.17
CA LYS A 190 -2.08 -15.87 -0.64
C LYS A 190 -1.22 -16.80 -1.50
N ASP A 191 -0.26 -16.25 -2.23
CA ASP A 191 0.65 -17.00 -3.10
C ASP A 191 1.86 -17.63 -2.37
N GLY A 192 1.87 -17.62 -1.04
CA GLY A 192 2.95 -18.13 -0.20
C GLY A 192 4.20 -17.25 -0.14
N LYS A 193 4.19 -16.07 -0.77
CA LYS A 193 5.29 -15.12 -0.76
C LYS A 193 5.09 -14.07 0.32
N LYS A 194 6.17 -13.44 0.77
CA LYS A 194 6.10 -12.32 1.72
C LYS A 194 5.41 -11.13 1.09
N ARG A 195 4.70 -10.36 1.90
CA ARG A 195 4.09 -9.09 1.45
C ARG A 195 5.17 -8.04 1.21
N THR A 196 5.04 -7.31 0.11
CA THR A 196 5.92 -6.19 -0.25
C THR A 196 5.20 -4.88 0.05
N PHE A 197 5.91 -3.91 0.60
CA PHE A 197 5.34 -2.62 1.00
C PHE A 197 6.09 -1.46 0.34
N LEU A 198 5.34 -0.49 -0.17
CA LEU A 198 5.84 0.83 -0.55
C LEU A 198 5.06 1.86 0.25
N MET A 199 5.72 2.62 1.10
CA MET A 199 5.06 3.60 1.97
C MET A 199 5.64 4.99 1.76
N ILE A 200 4.80 5.92 1.36
CA ILE A 200 5.13 7.34 1.39
C ILE A 200 4.94 7.84 2.82
N THR A 201 5.94 8.55 3.33
CA THR A 201 5.85 9.27 4.59
C THR A 201 6.69 10.54 4.55
N HIS A 202 6.24 11.56 5.28
CA HIS A 202 7.03 12.77 5.55
C HIS A 202 7.88 12.67 6.82
N ARG A 203 7.71 11.59 7.60
CA ARG A 203 8.44 11.35 8.85
C ARG A 203 9.56 10.37 8.60
N LEU A 204 10.80 10.87 8.55
CA LEU A 204 11.97 10.04 8.27
C LEU A 204 12.15 8.91 9.30
N GLU A 205 11.76 9.15 10.57
CA GLU A 205 11.82 8.16 11.64
C GLU A 205 10.90 6.96 11.34
N GLU A 206 9.71 7.19 10.76
CA GLU A 206 8.81 6.09 10.35
C GLU A 206 9.43 5.26 9.22
N ALA A 207 10.01 5.94 8.22
CA ALA A 207 10.70 5.25 7.14
C ALA A 207 11.86 4.39 7.67
N LYS A 208 12.74 4.95 8.50
CA LYS A 208 13.86 4.22 9.12
C LYS A 208 13.42 3.07 10.02
N PHE A 209 12.27 3.20 10.68
CA PHE A 209 11.74 2.14 11.56
C PHE A 209 11.22 0.93 10.79
N LEU A 210 10.64 1.16 9.61
CA LEU A 210 9.91 0.15 8.83
C LEU A 210 10.69 -0.40 7.64
N ALA A 211 11.38 0.48 6.92
CA ALA A 211 11.91 0.16 5.61
C ALA A 211 13.19 -0.67 5.66
N ASP A 212 13.40 -1.47 4.63
CA ASP A 212 14.69 -2.08 4.30
C ASP A 212 15.54 -1.10 3.50
N LYS A 213 14.85 -0.30 2.64
CA LYS A 213 15.47 0.73 1.79
C LYS A 213 14.63 1.99 1.77
N ILE A 214 15.30 3.12 1.67
CA ILE A 214 14.66 4.43 1.51
C ILE A 214 14.91 4.93 0.08
N LEU A 215 13.81 5.26 -0.61
CA LEU A 215 13.79 5.92 -1.91
C LEU A 215 13.50 7.40 -1.70
N MET A 216 14.46 8.25 -1.98
CA MET A 216 14.30 9.70 -1.91
C MET A 216 13.95 10.27 -3.28
N ILE A 217 12.85 11.00 -3.37
CA ILE A 217 12.39 11.65 -4.61
C ILE A 217 12.37 13.16 -4.40
N GLU A 218 13.08 13.87 -5.27
CA GLU A 218 13.09 15.34 -5.32
C GLU A 218 12.86 15.83 -6.76
N SER A 219 11.94 16.77 -6.93
CA SER A 219 11.62 17.38 -8.24
C SER A 219 11.43 16.35 -9.36
N GLY A 220 10.77 15.23 -9.05
CA GLY A 220 10.47 14.15 -10.00
C GLY A 220 11.64 13.21 -10.31
N HIS A 221 12.76 13.30 -9.61
CA HIS A 221 13.93 12.43 -9.78
C HIS A 221 14.19 11.58 -8.55
N VAL A 222 14.71 10.37 -8.75
CA VAL A 222 15.31 9.60 -7.65
C VAL A 222 16.69 10.19 -7.37
N VAL A 223 16.87 10.71 -6.16
CA VAL A 223 18.16 11.31 -5.74
C VAL A 223 18.94 10.37 -4.83
N GLU A 224 18.26 9.43 -4.16
CA GLU A 224 18.88 8.45 -3.29
C GLU A 224 18.03 7.18 -3.22
N TYR A 225 18.70 6.01 -3.16
CA TYR A 225 18.07 4.71 -2.92
C TYR A 225 19.03 3.85 -2.09
N THR A 226 18.86 3.87 -0.78
CA THR A 226 19.82 3.33 0.19
C THR A 226 19.20 2.32 1.13
N ASP A 227 20.01 1.40 1.62
CA ASP A 227 19.66 0.48 2.70
C ASP A 227 19.50 1.25 4.04
N CYS A 228 18.62 0.75 4.93
CA CYS A 228 18.36 1.31 6.26
C CYS A 228 19.19 0.62 7.33
#